data_637ee7fd45039507ae864bb1b04edddd
#
_entry.id   637ee7fd45039507ae864bb1b04edddd
#
_cell.length_a   1.000
_cell.length_b   1.000
_cell.length_c   1.000
_cell.angle_alpha   90.00
_cell.angle_beta   90.00
_cell.angle_gamma   90.00
#
_symmetry.space_group_name_H-M   'P 1'
#
loop_
_entity.id
_entity.type
_entity.pdbx_description
1 polymer ?
#
loop_
_entity_poly.entity_id
_entity_poly.type
_entity_poly.pdbx_seq_one_letter_code
_entity_poly.pdbx_strand_id
1 'polypeptide(L)'
;MLRVDIEPAPGLAFEASNRCLSLPGLQLMESSSSPAKVTRSGRFLADGNDDVVLAIARSGSVIINSGGRDQHLRDGEAIVLSGSEPASYHRISTGRSFTLRVPRATFESTVVSVDDALMRPIASDRGALKLMEDYASWLMNAGSMDQQLLNLSVRHIQDLLVLAIGPTSDFADTARTRGLRAARLKLAKSYIASHSHRHDLSVTTLAASLNVTPRYVQRLFEADGTTFSEFLLGQRLARAHRLLCGPQASAAISTIAYDVGFGDLSYFNRRFRRQYGMTPREVRGDNKT
;
A
#
# COMPACT_ATOMS: atom_id res chain seq x y z
N MET A 1 12.35 16.29 4.60
CA MET A 1 11.18 16.92 3.95
C MET A 1 11.68 17.96 2.99
N LEU A 2 11.15 18.05 1.75
CA LEU A 2 11.57 19.08 0.80
C LEU A 2 11.15 20.47 1.31
N ARG A 3 12.06 21.43 1.20
CA ARG A 3 11.74 22.84 1.47
C ARG A 3 11.01 23.42 0.27
N VAL A 4 9.89 24.09 0.50
CA VAL A 4 9.02 24.68 -0.53
C VAL A 4 8.41 25.98 -0.02
N ASP A 5 8.04 26.84 -0.92
CA ASP A 5 7.13 27.97 -0.68
C ASP A 5 5.70 27.54 -1.00
N ILE A 6 4.73 28.06 -0.25
CA ILE A 6 3.30 27.82 -0.48
C ILE A 6 2.62 29.18 -0.65
N GLU A 7 1.97 29.36 -1.80
CA GLU A 7 1.16 30.55 -2.12
C GLU A 7 -0.31 30.09 -2.23
N PRO A 8 -1.15 30.35 -1.22
CA PRO A 8 -2.58 30.06 -1.30
C PRO A 8 -3.28 30.81 -2.43
N ALA A 9 -4.33 30.24 -2.99
CA ALA A 9 -5.15 30.93 -3.96
C ALA A 9 -5.82 32.17 -3.35
N PRO A 10 -5.85 33.33 -4.04
CA PRO A 10 -6.43 34.55 -3.51
C PRO A 10 -7.89 34.37 -3.09
N GLY A 11 -8.26 34.94 -1.92
CA GLY A 11 -9.64 34.98 -1.44
C GLY A 11 -10.17 33.66 -0.85
N LEU A 12 -9.35 32.62 -0.72
CA LEU A 12 -9.71 31.35 -0.11
C LEU A 12 -8.95 31.13 1.19
N ALA A 13 -9.61 30.54 2.20
CA ALA A 13 -8.92 30.02 3.38
C ALA A 13 -8.02 28.84 2.95
N PHE A 14 -6.76 28.86 3.37
CA PHE A 14 -5.83 27.79 3.08
C PHE A 14 -5.91 26.71 4.17
N GLU A 15 -6.23 25.52 3.77
CA GLU A 15 -6.20 24.32 4.60
C GLU A 15 -5.30 23.29 3.94
N ALA A 16 -4.44 22.65 4.71
CA ALA A 16 -3.61 21.55 4.24
C ALA A 16 -3.39 20.52 5.35
N SER A 17 -3.38 19.27 4.97
CA SER A 17 -3.05 18.13 5.83
C SER A 17 -2.04 17.23 5.14
N ASN A 18 -1.00 16.86 5.88
CA ASN A 18 0.03 15.96 5.39
C ASN A 18 0.24 14.82 6.39
N ARG A 19 0.28 13.60 5.89
CA ARG A 19 0.67 12.41 6.63
C ARG A 19 1.90 11.80 5.97
N CYS A 20 2.99 11.65 6.72
CA CYS A 20 4.26 11.17 6.22
C CYS A 20 4.68 9.88 6.93
N LEU A 21 5.28 8.96 6.17
CA LEU A 21 6.02 7.81 6.66
C LEU A 21 7.41 7.85 6.06
N SER A 22 8.44 7.94 6.92
CA SER A 22 9.83 7.95 6.50
C SER A 22 10.51 6.63 6.89
N LEU A 23 11.04 5.94 5.90
CA LEU A 23 11.74 4.68 6.02
C LEU A 23 13.13 4.81 5.37
N PRO A 24 14.12 3.99 5.73
CA PRO A 24 15.39 3.96 5.03
C PRO A 24 15.20 3.70 3.53
N GLY A 25 15.61 4.66 2.69
CA GLY A 25 15.49 4.55 1.23
C GLY A 25 14.09 4.76 0.65
N LEU A 26 13.09 5.19 1.45
CA LEU A 26 11.74 5.47 0.98
C LEU A 26 11.03 6.50 1.88
N GLN A 27 10.42 7.51 1.29
CA GLN A 27 9.50 8.38 1.98
C GLN A 27 8.15 8.37 1.27
N LEU A 28 7.07 8.17 2.03
CA LEU A 28 5.69 8.21 1.56
C LEU A 28 4.99 9.42 2.18
N MET A 29 4.18 10.12 1.39
CA MET A 29 3.42 11.26 1.87
C MET A 29 2.04 11.29 1.21
N GLU A 30 1.00 11.34 2.03
CA GLU A 30 -0.35 11.70 1.63
C GLU A 30 -0.59 13.16 1.96
N SER A 31 -1.07 13.91 1.00
CA SER A 31 -1.38 15.33 1.15
C SER A 31 -2.79 15.63 0.71
N SER A 32 -3.48 16.49 1.45
CA SER A 32 -4.68 17.16 0.97
C SER A 32 -4.53 18.66 1.17
N SER A 33 -4.99 19.45 0.23
CA SER A 33 -4.98 20.91 0.39
C SER A 33 -6.07 21.60 -0.42
N SER A 34 -6.42 22.79 0.03
CA SER A 34 -7.11 23.82 -0.76
C SER A 34 -6.26 24.22 -1.98
N PRO A 35 -6.84 24.96 -2.96
CA PRO A 35 -6.08 25.51 -4.08
C PRO A 35 -4.88 26.33 -3.62
N ALA A 36 -3.71 26.00 -4.16
CA ALA A 36 -2.45 26.67 -3.83
C ALA A 36 -1.38 26.38 -4.87
N LYS A 37 -0.40 27.25 -4.96
CA LYS A 37 0.83 27.02 -5.69
C LYS A 37 1.94 26.66 -4.70
N VAL A 38 2.55 25.52 -4.88
CA VAL A 38 3.70 25.05 -4.11
C VAL A 38 4.94 25.14 -5.01
N THR A 39 5.98 25.82 -4.56
CA THR A 39 7.18 26.07 -5.39
C THR A 39 8.43 25.62 -4.66
N ARG A 40 9.22 24.77 -5.30
CA ARG A 40 10.61 24.49 -4.95
C ARG A 40 11.50 25.35 -5.84
N SER A 41 11.81 26.54 -5.38
CA SER A 41 12.67 27.47 -6.11
C SER A 41 14.16 27.13 -5.98
N GLY A 42 15.01 27.71 -6.84
CA GLY A 42 16.46 27.50 -6.84
C GLY A 42 17.12 27.72 -5.47
N ARG A 43 16.58 28.60 -4.60
CA ARG A 43 17.11 28.84 -3.24
C ARG A 43 17.04 27.61 -2.33
N PHE A 44 16.14 26.65 -2.62
CA PHE A 44 15.99 25.43 -1.83
C PHE A 44 16.83 24.27 -2.37
N LEU A 45 17.41 24.39 -3.55
CA LEU A 45 18.24 23.34 -4.15
C LEU A 45 19.61 23.20 -3.47
N ALA A 46 20.01 24.23 -2.71
CA ALA A 46 21.25 24.19 -1.92
C ALA A 46 21.22 23.13 -0.77
N ASP A 47 20.08 22.47 -0.53
CA ASP A 47 19.96 21.37 0.42
C ASP A 47 20.59 20.05 -0.08
N GLY A 48 21.05 20.03 -1.35
CA GLY A 48 21.70 18.88 -1.98
C GLY A 48 20.77 17.69 -2.23
N ASN A 49 19.44 17.89 -2.13
CA ASN A 49 18.49 16.83 -2.35
C ASN A 49 18.33 16.52 -3.83
N ASP A 50 18.66 15.28 -4.23
CA ASP A 50 18.56 14.74 -5.59
C ASP A 50 17.54 13.60 -5.72
N ASP A 51 16.72 13.37 -4.70
CA ASP A 51 15.73 12.29 -4.69
C ASP A 51 14.85 12.31 -5.95
N VAL A 52 14.50 11.13 -6.40
CA VAL A 52 13.46 10.94 -7.41
C VAL A 52 12.10 10.92 -6.71
N VAL A 53 11.18 11.72 -7.22
CA VAL A 53 9.85 11.92 -6.67
C VAL A 53 8.80 11.44 -7.65
N LEU A 54 7.99 10.45 -7.26
CA LEU A 54 6.75 10.13 -7.97
C LEU A 54 5.62 10.89 -7.29
N ALA A 55 4.93 11.74 -8.03
CA ALA A 55 3.73 12.46 -7.57
C ALA A 55 2.49 11.91 -8.29
N ILE A 56 1.47 11.51 -7.52
CA ILE A 56 0.19 10.98 -8.01
C ILE A 56 -0.92 11.95 -7.62
N ALA A 57 -1.72 12.39 -8.58
CA ALA A 57 -2.92 13.17 -8.34
C ALA A 57 -4.08 12.22 -7.99
N ARG A 58 -4.42 12.05 -6.70
CA ARG A 58 -5.53 11.17 -6.28
C ARG A 58 -6.90 11.76 -6.54
N SER A 59 -7.01 13.07 -6.38
CA SER A 59 -8.20 13.83 -6.72
C SER A 59 -7.88 15.30 -6.90
N GLY A 60 -8.62 15.95 -7.80
CA GLY A 60 -8.43 17.34 -8.15
C GLY A 60 -7.33 17.56 -9.18
N SER A 61 -7.47 18.66 -9.92
CA SER A 61 -6.60 18.98 -11.05
C SER A 61 -5.34 19.70 -10.61
N VAL A 62 -4.21 19.31 -11.18
CA VAL A 62 -2.89 19.84 -10.83
C VAL A 62 -2.08 20.13 -12.08
N ILE A 63 -1.46 21.29 -12.15
CA ILE A 63 -0.43 21.62 -13.16
C ILE A 63 0.93 21.58 -12.47
N ILE A 64 1.86 20.83 -13.04
CA ILE A 64 3.25 20.72 -12.59
C ILE A 64 4.16 21.31 -13.63
N ASN A 65 5.03 22.23 -13.22
CA ASN A 65 6.11 22.76 -14.03
C ASN A 65 7.46 22.31 -13.45
N SER A 66 8.34 21.76 -14.29
CA SER A 66 9.75 21.50 -13.97
C SER A 66 10.57 21.50 -15.26
N GLY A 67 11.78 22.04 -15.19
CA GLY A 67 12.67 22.14 -16.35
C GLY A 67 12.07 22.88 -17.54
N GLY A 68 11.18 23.87 -17.31
CA GLY A 68 10.48 24.62 -18.37
C GLY A 68 9.39 23.83 -19.10
N ARG A 69 9.00 22.65 -18.60
CA ARG A 69 7.91 21.81 -19.12
C ARG A 69 6.71 21.86 -18.21
N ASP A 70 5.51 22.06 -18.77
CA ASP A 70 4.25 21.99 -18.06
C ASP A 70 3.57 20.65 -18.29
N GLN A 71 3.03 20.04 -17.24
CA GLN A 71 2.22 18.83 -17.31
C GLN A 71 0.96 19.01 -16.47
N HIS A 72 -0.16 18.66 -17.05
CA HIS A 72 -1.45 18.65 -16.38
C HIS A 72 -1.82 17.22 -15.97
N LEU A 73 -1.90 16.96 -14.66
CA LEU A 73 -2.30 15.67 -14.13
C LEU A 73 -3.78 15.68 -13.76
N ARG A 74 -4.46 14.62 -14.18
CA ARG A 74 -5.84 14.27 -13.81
C ARG A 74 -5.83 13.23 -12.71
N ASP A 75 -7.01 12.93 -12.20
CA ASP A 75 -7.21 11.94 -11.14
C ASP A 75 -6.59 10.58 -11.51
N GLY A 76 -5.75 10.07 -10.63
CA GLY A 76 -5.04 8.80 -10.78
C GLY A 76 -3.78 8.86 -11.65
N GLU A 77 -3.52 9.95 -12.36
CA GLU A 77 -2.28 10.11 -13.13
C GLU A 77 -1.10 10.46 -12.23
N ALA A 78 0.08 10.07 -12.68
CA ALA A 78 1.32 10.31 -11.95
C ALA A 78 2.40 10.91 -12.83
N ILE A 79 3.42 11.50 -12.20
CA ILE A 79 4.60 12.03 -12.87
C ILE A 79 5.84 11.81 -12.03
N VAL A 80 6.97 11.64 -12.71
CA VAL A 80 8.29 11.55 -12.08
C VAL A 80 8.98 12.91 -12.14
N LEU A 81 9.53 13.35 -11.01
CA LEU A 81 10.22 14.62 -10.82
C LEU A 81 11.60 14.39 -10.20
N SER A 82 12.51 15.33 -10.39
CA SER A 82 13.81 15.37 -9.70
C SER A 82 13.78 16.34 -8.52
N GLY A 83 14.32 15.93 -7.38
CA GLY A 83 14.54 16.81 -6.23
C GLY A 83 15.63 17.86 -6.46
N SER A 84 16.53 17.64 -7.45
CA SER A 84 17.60 18.56 -7.81
C SER A 84 17.18 19.67 -8.79
N GLU A 85 15.95 19.66 -9.29
CA GLU A 85 15.44 20.66 -10.22
C GLU A 85 14.40 21.59 -9.57
N PRO A 86 14.34 22.86 -10.01
CA PRO A 86 13.22 23.74 -9.62
C PRO A 86 11.91 23.16 -10.15
N ALA A 87 10.89 23.17 -9.31
CA ALA A 87 9.58 22.72 -9.70
C ALA A 87 8.47 23.56 -9.05
N SER A 88 7.37 23.73 -9.74
CA SER A 88 6.15 24.27 -9.15
C SER A 88 4.98 23.31 -9.35
N TYR A 89 4.13 23.25 -8.36
CA TYR A 89 2.97 22.39 -8.26
C TYR A 89 1.76 23.28 -8.00
N HIS A 90 0.95 23.48 -9.01
CA HIS A 90 -0.21 24.36 -8.94
C HIS A 90 -1.50 23.53 -8.85
N ARG A 91 -2.07 23.47 -7.66
CA ARG A 91 -3.37 22.85 -7.39
C ARG A 91 -4.49 23.83 -7.69
N ILE A 92 -5.33 23.48 -8.66
CA ILE A 92 -6.42 24.34 -9.14
C ILE A 92 -7.70 24.20 -8.30
N SER A 93 -7.96 22.99 -7.81
CA SER A 93 -9.13 22.69 -6.95
C SER A 93 -8.69 21.96 -5.69
N THR A 94 -9.50 22.00 -4.62
CA THR A 94 -9.27 21.16 -3.43
C THR A 94 -9.10 19.69 -3.85
N GLY A 95 -8.07 19.05 -3.33
CA GLY A 95 -7.79 17.71 -3.76
C GLY A 95 -6.72 17.01 -2.92
N ARG A 96 -6.42 15.78 -3.31
CA ARG A 96 -5.47 14.90 -2.63
C ARG A 96 -4.37 14.45 -3.57
N SER A 97 -3.17 14.29 -3.03
CA SER A 97 -2.04 13.70 -3.74
C SER A 97 -1.34 12.66 -2.88
N PHE A 98 -0.68 11.74 -3.55
CA PHE A 98 0.22 10.79 -2.94
C PHE A 98 1.61 10.99 -3.55
N THR A 99 2.61 11.10 -2.68
CA THR A 99 3.99 11.32 -3.12
C THR A 99 4.88 10.23 -2.55
N LEU A 100 5.70 9.67 -3.41
CA LEU A 100 6.71 8.67 -3.07
C LEU A 100 8.08 9.24 -3.45
N ARG A 101 9.05 9.19 -2.51
CA ARG A 101 10.41 9.66 -2.72
C ARG A 101 11.40 8.54 -2.47
N VAL A 102 12.35 8.41 -3.38
CA VAL A 102 13.44 7.42 -3.33
C VAL A 102 14.76 8.15 -3.62
N PRO A 103 15.84 7.88 -2.87
CA PRO A 103 17.15 8.40 -3.20
C PRO A 103 17.53 8.08 -4.65
N ARG A 104 18.05 9.05 -5.39
CA ARG A 104 18.40 8.87 -6.81
C ARG A 104 19.32 7.66 -7.03
N ALA A 105 20.30 7.48 -6.17
CA ALA A 105 21.23 6.34 -6.26
C ALA A 105 20.52 4.97 -6.21
N THR A 106 19.47 4.84 -5.39
CA THR A 106 18.65 3.60 -5.35
C THR A 106 17.86 3.41 -6.64
N PHE A 107 17.34 4.50 -7.20
CA PHE A 107 16.57 4.48 -8.43
C PHE A 107 17.45 4.16 -9.64
N GLU A 108 18.62 4.75 -9.75
CA GLU A 108 19.57 4.53 -10.83
C GLU A 108 20.10 3.10 -10.91
N SER A 109 20.12 2.39 -9.77
CA SER A 109 20.47 0.97 -9.76
C SER A 109 19.41 0.06 -10.40
N THR A 110 18.21 0.58 -10.66
CA THR A 110 17.04 -0.21 -11.11
C THR A 110 16.50 0.20 -12.47
N VAL A 111 16.90 1.39 -13.00
CA VAL A 111 16.42 1.93 -14.29
C VAL A 111 17.61 2.43 -15.11
N VAL A 112 17.57 2.20 -16.41
CA VAL A 112 18.68 2.55 -17.33
C VAL A 112 18.90 4.06 -17.41
N SER A 113 17.83 4.86 -17.35
CA SER A 113 17.91 6.32 -17.35
C SER A 113 16.78 6.94 -16.56
N VAL A 114 17.08 7.53 -15.41
CA VAL A 114 16.13 8.32 -14.62
C VAL A 114 15.68 9.55 -15.40
N ASP A 115 16.58 10.19 -16.13
CA ASP A 115 16.32 11.43 -16.85
C ASP A 115 15.26 11.26 -17.94
N ASP A 116 15.19 10.07 -18.57
CA ASP A 116 14.16 9.74 -19.55
C ASP A 116 12.77 9.56 -18.92
N ALA A 117 12.71 9.30 -17.63
CA ALA A 117 11.47 9.17 -16.88
C ALA A 117 10.94 10.50 -16.34
N LEU A 118 11.82 11.52 -16.22
CA LEU A 118 11.45 12.82 -15.66
C LEU A 118 10.43 13.56 -16.54
N MET A 119 9.43 14.15 -15.89
CA MET A 119 8.33 14.91 -16.52
C MET A 119 7.53 14.11 -17.55
N ARG A 120 7.60 12.77 -17.48
CA ARG A 120 6.81 11.86 -18.30
C ARG A 120 5.56 11.43 -17.54
N PRO A 121 4.35 11.78 -18.01
CA PRO A 121 3.11 11.36 -17.37
C PRO A 121 2.94 9.84 -17.41
N ILE A 122 2.42 9.30 -16.33
CA ILE A 122 2.06 7.88 -16.18
C ILE A 122 0.55 7.82 -16.06
N ALA A 123 -0.10 7.10 -16.98
CA ALA A 123 -1.54 6.99 -17.03
C ALA A 123 -2.11 6.21 -15.84
N SER A 124 -3.30 6.57 -15.40
CA SER A 124 -4.00 6.00 -14.25
C SER A 124 -4.37 4.52 -14.39
N ASP A 125 -4.49 4.02 -15.62
CA ASP A 125 -4.82 2.62 -15.93
C ASP A 125 -3.62 1.67 -15.83
N ARG A 126 -2.41 2.18 -15.55
CA ARG A 126 -1.24 1.34 -15.30
C ARG A 126 -1.41 0.52 -14.02
N GLY A 127 -1.60 -0.77 -14.18
CA GLY A 127 -1.80 -1.70 -13.07
C GLY A 127 -0.66 -1.71 -12.03
N ALA A 128 0.59 -1.46 -12.45
CA ALA A 128 1.72 -1.36 -11.55
C ALA A 128 1.67 -0.10 -10.68
N LEU A 129 1.26 1.05 -11.23
CA LEU A 129 1.07 2.30 -10.50
C LEU A 129 0.03 2.13 -9.40
N LYS A 130 -1.14 1.62 -9.77
CA LYS A 130 -2.24 1.41 -8.82
C LYS A 130 -1.86 0.42 -7.72
N LEU A 131 -1.24 -0.71 -8.08
CA LEU A 131 -0.80 -1.70 -7.09
C LEU A 131 0.24 -1.13 -6.12
N MET A 132 1.18 -0.36 -6.62
CA MET A 132 2.18 0.33 -5.80
C MET A 132 1.51 1.32 -4.83
N GLU A 133 0.56 2.11 -5.31
CA GLU A 133 -0.17 3.09 -4.51
C GLU A 133 -0.98 2.40 -3.40
N ASP A 134 -1.73 1.35 -3.73
CA ASP A 134 -2.51 0.56 -2.76
C ASP A 134 -1.60 -0.06 -1.70
N TYR A 135 -0.46 -0.63 -2.11
CA TYR A 135 0.51 -1.22 -1.19
C TYR A 135 1.16 -0.17 -0.29
N ALA A 136 1.58 0.96 -0.85
CA ALA A 136 2.17 2.06 -0.07
C ALA A 136 1.16 2.67 0.91
N SER A 137 -0.10 2.84 0.50
CA SER A 137 -1.18 3.30 1.37
C SER A 137 -1.46 2.31 2.51
N TRP A 138 -1.42 1.00 2.22
CA TRP A 138 -1.49 -0.02 3.25
C TRP A 138 -0.33 0.11 4.24
N LEU A 139 0.91 0.28 3.75
CA LEU A 139 2.10 0.43 4.59
C LEU A 139 1.99 1.63 5.53
N MET A 140 1.45 2.76 5.05
CA MET A 140 1.21 3.95 5.87
C MET A 140 0.18 3.73 7.00
N ASN A 141 -0.68 2.72 6.88
CA ASN A 141 -1.74 2.41 7.86
C ASN A 141 -1.43 1.17 8.72
N ALA A 142 -0.33 0.47 8.46
CA ALA A 142 -0.08 -0.85 9.03
C ALA A 142 0.35 -0.86 10.52
N GLY A 143 0.54 0.31 11.14
CA GLY A 143 0.99 0.41 12.52
C GLY A 143 2.43 -0.07 12.73
N SER A 144 2.74 -0.62 13.90
CA SER A 144 4.08 -1.13 14.22
C SER A 144 4.41 -2.39 13.43
N MET A 145 5.58 -2.40 12.79
CA MET A 145 6.12 -3.54 12.04
C MET A 145 7.58 -3.79 12.44
N ASP A 146 8.02 -5.04 12.32
CA ASP A 146 9.43 -5.35 12.52
C ASP A 146 10.30 -4.80 11.37
N GLN A 147 11.60 -4.62 11.67
CA GLN A 147 12.55 -4.00 10.73
C GLN A 147 12.76 -4.84 9.46
N GLN A 148 12.67 -6.16 9.54
CA GLN A 148 12.85 -7.03 8.36
C GLN A 148 11.68 -6.86 7.39
N LEU A 149 10.46 -6.81 7.92
CA LEU A 149 9.25 -6.57 7.13
C LEU A 149 9.27 -5.17 6.49
N LEU A 150 9.72 -4.14 7.23
CA LEU A 150 9.88 -2.79 6.69
C LEU A 150 10.87 -2.75 5.51
N ASN A 151 12.06 -3.34 5.68
CA ASN A 151 13.08 -3.39 4.63
C ASN A 151 12.60 -4.14 3.38
N LEU A 152 11.84 -5.24 3.58
CA LEU A 152 11.25 -5.98 2.48
C LEU A 152 10.19 -5.16 1.75
N SER A 153 9.33 -4.45 2.50
CA SER A 153 8.28 -3.59 1.95
C SER A 153 8.85 -2.44 1.11
N VAL A 154 9.95 -1.82 1.57
CA VAL A 154 10.67 -0.78 0.82
C VAL A 154 11.12 -1.31 -0.54
N ARG A 155 11.77 -2.48 -0.58
CA ARG A 155 12.23 -3.09 -1.83
C ARG A 155 11.07 -3.41 -2.78
N HIS A 156 9.97 -3.95 -2.26
CA HIS A 156 8.79 -4.24 -3.09
C HIS A 156 8.20 -2.97 -3.72
N ILE A 157 8.14 -1.87 -2.97
CA ILE A 157 7.65 -0.58 -3.48
C ILE A 157 8.60 -0.04 -4.55
N GLN A 158 9.92 -0.13 -4.35
CA GLN A 158 10.92 0.27 -5.35
C GLN A 158 10.80 -0.56 -6.64
N ASP A 159 10.62 -1.88 -6.54
CA ASP A 159 10.39 -2.75 -7.70
C ASP A 159 9.11 -2.35 -8.46
N LEU A 160 8.04 -2.04 -7.75
CA LEU A 160 6.78 -1.58 -8.35
C LEU A 160 6.89 -0.20 -8.97
N LEU A 161 7.71 0.70 -8.39
CA LEU A 161 8.01 2.00 -8.96
C LEU A 161 8.69 1.85 -10.33
N VAL A 162 9.72 1.00 -10.42
CA VAL A 162 10.40 0.70 -11.70
C VAL A 162 9.41 0.22 -12.76
N LEU A 163 8.46 -0.66 -12.37
CA LEU A 163 7.41 -1.14 -13.28
C LEU A 163 6.42 -0.05 -13.69
N ALA A 164 6.07 0.85 -12.77
CA ALA A 164 5.11 1.92 -13.02
C ALA A 164 5.64 2.93 -14.03
N ILE A 165 6.93 3.28 -13.97
CA ILE A 165 7.54 4.24 -14.90
C ILE A 165 7.91 3.62 -16.26
N GLY A 166 7.87 2.31 -16.38
CA GLY A 166 8.13 1.59 -17.64
C GLY A 166 9.63 1.39 -17.89
N PRO A 167 10.15 0.23 -17.51
CA PRO A 167 11.57 -0.10 -17.61
C PRO A 167 12.02 -0.40 -19.04
N THR A 168 13.30 -0.17 -19.29
CA THR A 168 13.97 -0.39 -20.58
C THR A 168 14.98 -1.55 -20.55
N SER A 169 15.02 -2.39 -19.49
CA SER A 169 16.03 -3.43 -19.35
C SER A 169 15.51 -4.75 -18.75
N ASP A 170 16.30 -5.84 -18.93
CA ASP A 170 16.05 -7.18 -18.36
C ASP A 170 15.86 -7.21 -16.84
N PHE A 171 16.43 -6.21 -16.13
CA PHE A 171 16.23 -6.05 -14.68
C PHE A 171 14.77 -5.81 -14.32
N ALA A 172 14.04 -5.14 -15.19
CA ALA A 172 12.64 -4.86 -14.99
C ALA A 172 11.75 -6.10 -15.02
N ASP A 173 12.12 -7.13 -15.77
CA ASP A 173 11.36 -8.38 -15.78
C ASP A 173 11.51 -9.12 -14.45
N THR A 174 12.66 -9.01 -13.81
CA THR A 174 12.89 -9.53 -12.45
C THR A 174 12.11 -8.74 -11.40
N ALA A 175 12.17 -7.40 -11.44
CA ALA A 175 11.40 -6.52 -10.57
C ALA A 175 9.88 -6.75 -10.75
N ARG A 176 9.44 -6.91 -12.02
CA ARG A 176 8.06 -7.21 -12.35
C ARG A 176 7.56 -8.49 -11.68
N THR A 177 8.35 -9.55 -11.73
CA THR A 177 7.95 -10.85 -11.18
C THR A 177 7.95 -10.82 -9.65
N ARG A 178 8.97 -10.22 -9.02
CA ARG A 178 9.15 -10.20 -7.57
C ARG A 178 8.22 -9.19 -6.89
N GLY A 179 8.28 -7.92 -7.27
CA GLY A 179 7.54 -6.84 -6.61
C GLY A 179 6.03 -6.99 -6.78
N LEU A 180 5.57 -7.30 -8.00
CA LEU A 180 4.15 -7.51 -8.30
C LEU A 180 3.56 -8.68 -7.51
N ARG A 181 4.30 -9.80 -7.43
CA ARG A 181 3.88 -10.99 -6.67
C ARG A 181 3.77 -10.68 -5.18
N ALA A 182 4.80 -10.06 -4.61
CA ALA A 182 4.85 -9.75 -3.18
C ALA A 182 3.76 -8.77 -2.76
N ALA A 183 3.55 -7.70 -3.52
CA ALA A 183 2.50 -6.72 -3.25
C ALA A 183 1.10 -7.36 -3.33
N ARG A 184 0.83 -8.15 -4.36
CA ARG A 184 -0.45 -8.87 -4.50
C ARG A 184 -0.70 -9.86 -3.36
N LEU A 185 0.31 -10.61 -2.94
CA LEU A 185 0.19 -11.51 -1.79
C LEU A 185 -0.15 -10.72 -0.51
N LYS A 186 0.49 -9.58 -0.29
CA LYS A 186 0.22 -8.72 0.86
C LYS A 186 -1.21 -8.21 0.87
N LEU A 187 -1.68 -7.70 -0.27
CA LEU A 187 -3.07 -7.24 -0.42
C LEU A 187 -4.06 -8.41 -0.21
N ALA A 188 -3.75 -9.60 -0.75
CA ALA A 188 -4.56 -10.81 -0.54
C ALA A 188 -4.68 -11.16 0.95
N LYS A 189 -3.57 -11.19 1.68
CA LYS A 189 -3.54 -11.47 3.12
C LYS A 189 -4.32 -10.42 3.93
N SER A 190 -4.17 -9.15 3.59
CA SER A 190 -4.91 -8.04 4.23
C SER A 190 -6.42 -8.16 3.99
N TYR A 191 -6.82 -8.43 2.75
CA TYR A 191 -8.23 -8.65 2.41
C TYR A 191 -8.83 -9.81 3.19
N ILE A 192 -8.13 -10.96 3.27
CA ILE A 192 -8.60 -12.12 4.05
C ILE A 192 -8.72 -11.75 5.53
N ALA A 193 -7.73 -11.06 6.11
CA ALA A 193 -7.76 -10.68 7.52
C ALA A 193 -8.98 -9.82 7.87
N SER A 194 -9.34 -8.86 7.01
CA SER A 194 -10.49 -7.97 7.21
C SER A 194 -11.85 -8.64 6.92
N HIS A 195 -11.90 -9.62 6.03
CA HIS A 195 -13.14 -10.27 5.57
C HIS A 195 -13.29 -11.74 6.01
N SER A 196 -12.40 -12.25 6.87
CA SER A 196 -12.37 -13.66 7.29
C SER A 196 -13.69 -14.17 7.90
N HIS A 197 -14.51 -13.28 8.49
CA HIS A 197 -15.80 -13.58 9.07
C HIS A 197 -16.89 -13.93 8.05
N ARG A 198 -16.71 -13.56 6.80
CA ARG A 198 -17.69 -13.83 5.74
C ARG A 198 -17.68 -15.32 5.38
N HIS A 199 -18.84 -15.95 5.39
CA HIS A 199 -19.01 -17.36 5.01
C HIS A 199 -18.71 -17.63 3.53
N ASP A 200 -19.06 -16.67 2.67
CA ASP A 200 -18.89 -16.73 1.21
C ASP A 200 -17.48 -16.39 0.72
N LEU A 201 -16.55 -16.09 1.64
CA LEU A 201 -15.16 -15.77 1.27
C LEU A 201 -14.45 -17.00 0.69
N SER A 202 -14.16 -16.93 -0.59
CA SER A 202 -13.54 -17.99 -1.39
C SER A 202 -12.34 -17.45 -2.17
N VAL A 203 -11.55 -18.35 -2.75
CA VAL A 203 -10.47 -17.96 -3.65
C VAL A 203 -10.98 -17.16 -4.86
N THR A 204 -12.20 -17.45 -5.32
CA THR A 204 -12.83 -16.76 -6.45
C THR A 204 -13.24 -15.33 -6.09
N THR A 205 -13.87 -15.13 -4.90
CA THR A 205 -14.23 -13.78 -4.44
C THR A 205 -13.00 -12.93 -4.17
N LEU A 206 -11.94 -13.51 -3.60
CA LEU A 206 -10.66 -12.82 -3.41
C LEU A 206 -10.02 -12.45 -4.75
N ALA A 207 -10.00 -13.38 -5.71
CA ALA A 207 -9.43 -13.16 -7.03
C ALA A 207 -10.14 -12.01 -7.77
N ALA A 208 -11.47 -11.97 -7.70
CA ALA A 208 -12.27 -10.89 -8.26
C ALA A 208 -11.93 -9.53 -7.63
N SER A 209 -11.78 -9.47 -6.28
CA SER A 209 -11.43 -8.22 -5.57
C SER A 209 -10.04 -7.69 -5.93
N LEU A 210 -9.11 -8.58 -6.31
CA LEU A 210 -7.74 -8.23 -6.71
C LEU A 210 -7.58 -8.09 -8.24
N ASN A 211 -8.66 -8.28 -9.00
CA ASN A 211 -8.65 -8.29 -10.46
C ASN A 211 -7.61 -9.28 -11.05
N VAL A 212 -7.59 -10.51 -10.52
CA VAL A 212 -6.71 -11.60 -10.97
C VAL A 212 -7.49 -12.92 -11.09
N THR A 213 -6.86 -13.96 -11.63
CA THR A 213 -7.49 -15.29 -11.71
C THR A 213 -7.38 -16.06 -10.39
N PRO A 214 -8.33 -16.95 -10.06
CA PRO A 214 -8.24 -17.82 -8.87
C PRO A 214 -6.95 -18.65 -8.84
N ARG A 215 -6.51 -19.17 -9.99
CA ARG A 215 -5.25 -19.92 -10.13
C ARG A 215 -4.02 -19.06 -9.75
N TYR A 216 -4.05 -17.79 -10.09
CA TYR A 216 -2.96 -16.88 -9.71
C TYR A 216 -2.93 -16.67 -8.19
N VAL A 217 -4.08 -16.50 -7.53
CA VAL A 217 -4.17 -16.42 -6.06
C VAL A 217 -3.60 -17.68 -5.41
N GLN A 218 -3.96 -18.88 -5.88
CA GLN A 218 -3.42 -20.15 -5.37
C GLN A 218 -1.89 -20.16 -5.45
N ARG A 219 -1.32 -19.81 -6.61
CA ARG A 219 0.14 -19.73 -6.80
C ARG A 219 0.83 -18.71 -5.91
N LEU A 220 0.15 -17.61 -5.55
CA LEU A 220 0.69 -16.63 -4.61
C LEU A 220 0.88 -17.24 -3.22
N PHE A 221 -0.12 -17.95 -2.73
CA PHE A 221 -0.07 -18.61 -1.41
C PHE A 221 0.88 -19.81 -1.40
N GLU A 222 0.91 -20.63 -2.44
CA GLU A 222 1.87 -21.75 -2.59
C GLU A 222 3.32 -21.26 -2.54
N ALA A 223 3.63 -20.15 -3.22
CA ALA A 223 4.96 -19.55 -3.18
C ALA A 223 5.35 -18.97 -1.81
N ASP A 224 4.39 -18.71 -0.95
CA ASP A 224 4.54 -18.28 0.46
C ASP A 224 4.55 -19.47 1.44
N GLY A 225 4.50 -20.70 0.93
CA GLY A 225 4.55 -21.94 1.74
C GLY A 225 3.22 -22.31 2.42
N THR A 226 2.08 -21.75 1.96
CA THR A 226 0.76 -22.03 2.52
C THR A 226 -0.30 -22.14 1.42
N THR A 227 -1.56 -22.33 1.79
CA THR A 227 -2.70 -22.24 0.88
C THR A 227 -3.66 -21.14 1.31
N PHE A 228 -4.48 -20.64 0.36
CA PHE A 228 -5.58 -19.72 0.68
C PHE A 228 -6.46 -20.25 1.83
N SER A 229 -6.82 -21.53 1.76
CA SER A 229 -7.70 -22.18 2.75
C SER A 229 -7.05 -22.27 4.13
N GLU A 230 -5.77 -22.61 4.21
CA GLU A 230 -5.02 -22.66 5.46
C GLU A 230 -4.86 -21.27 6.08
N PHE A 231 -4.53 -20.26 5.27
CA PHE A 231 -4.41 -18.89 5.75
C PHE A 231 -5.75 -18.35 6.25
N LEU A 232 -6.85 -18.55 5.50
CA LEU A 232 -8.21 -18.16 5.92
C LEU A 232 -8.61 -18.86 7.21
N LEU A 233 -8.38 -20.17 7.30
CA LEU A 233 -8.66 -20.95 8.51
C LEU A 233 -7.88 -20.40 9.71
N GLY A 234 -6.61 -20.11 9.57
CA GLY A 234 -5.78 -19.50 10.62
C GLY A 234 -6.35 -18.15 11.11
N GLN A 235 -6.77 -17.28 10.18
CA GLN A 235 -7.40 -15.99 10.53
C GLN A 235 -8.71 -16.16 11.30
N ARG A 236 -9.57 -17.10 10.88
CA ARG A 236 -10.83 -17.42 11.57
C ARG A 236 -10.57 -17.95 12.98
N LEU A 237 -9.63 -18.88 13.14
CA LEU A 237 -9.28 -19.44 14.44
C LEU A 237 -8.66 -18.40 15.37
N ALA A 238 -7.77 -17.54 14.86
CA ALA A 238 -7.19 -16.46 15.64
C ALA A 238 -8.24 -15.44 16.09
N ARG A 239 -9.22 -15.13 15.25
CA ARG A 239 -10.35 -14.27 15.62
C ARG A 239 -11.23 -14.93 16.68
N ALA A 240 -11.55 -16.22 16.53
CA ALA A 240 -12.30 -16.97 17.54
C ALA A 240 -11.59 -16.99 18.89
N HIS A 241 -10.29 -17.23 18.92
CA HIS A 241 -9.48 -17.22 20.13
C HIS A 241 -9.57 -15.86 20.85
N ARG A 242 -9.40 -14.74 20.12
CA ARG A 242 -9.55 -13.40 20.71
C ARG A 242 -10.95 -13.16 21.30
N LEU A 243 -12.00 -13.63 20.64
CA LEU A 243 -13.39 -13.49 21.15
C LEU A 243 -13.62 -14.34 22.41
N LEU A 244 -13.03 -15.53 22.50
CA LEU A 244 -13.10 -16.41 23.68
C LEU A 244 -12.34 -15.85 24.88
N CYS A 245 -11.25 -15.09 24.65
CA CYS A 245 -10.45 -14.47 25.69
C CYS A 245 -10.88 -13.04 26.05
N GLY A 246 -11.74 -12.43 25.25
CA GLY A 246 -12.14 -11.02 25.38
C GLY A 246 -13.49 -10.79 26.07
N PRO A 247 -14.00 -9.55 26.06
CA PRO A 247 -15.28 -9.17 26.68
C PRO A 247 -16.48 -9.97 26.17
N GLN A 248 -16.40 -10.54 24.97
CA GLN A 248 -17.44 -11.35 24.35
C GLN A 248 -17.40 -12.85 24.71
N ALA A 249 -16.55 -13.23 25.69
CA ALA A 249 -16.41 -14.63 26.13
C ALA A 249 -17.71 -15.27 26.67
N SER A 250 -18.72 -14.46 27.01
CA SER A 250 -20.04 -14.95 27.46
C SER A 250 -20.94 -15.50 26.33
N ALA A 251 -20.66 -15.15 25.06
CA ALA A 251 -21.47 -15.66 23.93
C ALA A 251 -21.35 -17.18 23.77
N ALA A 252 -22.35 -17.84 23.23
CA ALA A 252 -22.28 -19.27 22.97
C ALA A 252 -21.10 -19.62 22.01
N ILE A 253 -20.43 -20.75 22.25
CA ILE A 253 -19.31 -21.19 21.39
C ILE A 253 -19.76 -21.36 19.94
N SER A 254 -21.00 -21.85 19.73
CA SER A 254 -21.59 -21.93 18.40
C SER A 254 -21.75 -20.56 17.73
N THR A 255 -22.22 -19.56 18.49
CA THR A 255 -22.34 -18.18 18.00
C THR A 255 -20.98 -17.65 17.56
N ILE A 256 -19.95 -17.77 18.41
CA ILE A 256 -18.59 -17.35 18.07
C ILE A 256 -18.08 -18.07 16.81
N ALA A 257 -18.32 -19.39 16.71
CA ALA A 257 -17.90 -20.16 15.54
C ALA A 257 -18.56 -19.64 14.24
N TYR A 258 -19.86 -19.37 14.26
CA TYR A 258 -20.56 -18.81 13.11
C TYR A 258 -20.12 -17.36 12.82
N ASP A 259 -20.00 -16.50 13.81
CA ASP A 259 -19.58 -15.10 13.66
C ASP A 259 -18.18 -14.93 13.04
N VAL A 260 -17.29 -15.91 13.23
CA VAL A 260 -15.98 -15.91 12.62
C VAL A 260 -15.92 -16.60 11.26
N GLY A 261 -17.06 -17.11 10.76
CA GLY A 261 -17.21 -17.63 9.41
C GLY A 261 -17.14 -19.15 9.26
N PHE A 262 -17.25 -19.95 10.35
CA PHE A 262 -17.39 -21.39 10.22
C PHE A 262 -18.85 -21.77 9.92
N GLY A 263 -19.05 -22.71 9.01
CA GLY A 263 -20.37 -23.28 8.71
C GLY A 263 -20.71 -24.55 9.50
N ASP A 264 -19.72 -25.15 10.18
CA ASP A 264 -19.90 -26.39 10.96
C ASP A 264 -19.16 -26.32 12.29
N LEU A 265 -19.89 -26.52 13.37
CA LEU A 265 -19.37 -26.44 14.74
C LEU A 265 -18.42 -27.59 15.08
N SER A 266 -18.66 -28.79 14.56
CA SER A 266 -17.81 -29.94 14.81
C SER A 266 -16.45 -29.78 14.12
N TYR A 267 -16.46 -29.25 12.90
CA TYR A 267 -15.25 -28.90 12.17
C TYR A 267 -14.46 -27.80 12.91
N PHE A 268 -15.14 -26.73 13.36
CA PHE A 268 -14.53 -25.67 14.17
C PHE A 268 -13.81 -26.25 15.40
N ASN A 269 -14.50 -27.05 16.23
CA ASN A 269 -13.93 -27.59 17.46
C ASN A 269 -12.68 -28.45 17.19
N ARG A 270 -12.72 -29.31 16.16
CA ARG A 270 -11.56 -30.13 15.78
C ARG A 270 -10.37 -29.28 15.34
N ARG A 271 -10.61 -28.26 14.49
CA ARG A 271 -9.54 -27.39 13.98
C ARG A 271 -8.96 -26.48 15.05
N PHE A 272 -9.83 -25.96 15.95
CA PHE A 272 -9.43 -25.13 17.08
C PHE A 272 -8.53 -25.92 18.04
N ARG A 273 -8.95 -27.13 18.46
CA ARG A 273 -8.13 -27.98 19.32
C ARG A 273 -6.81 -28.37 18.67
N ARG A 274 -6.79 -28.64 17.37
CA ARG A 274 -5.56 -28.93 16.65
C ARG A 274 -4.61 -27.75 16.64
N GLN A 275 -5.12 -26.52 16.54
CA GLN A 275 -4.31 -25.30 16.47
C GLN A 275 -3.76 -24.86 17.83
N TYR A 276 -4.56 -24.97 18.89
CA TYR A 276 -4.23 -24.41 20.20
C TYR A 276 -3.98 -25.48 21.30
N GLY A 277 -4.12 -26.75 20.99
CA GLY A 277 -3.97 -27.84 21.96
C GLY A 277 -5.15 -27.98 22.94
N MET A 278 -6.03 -26.98 23.01
CA MET A 278 -7.15 -26.84 23.91
C MET A 278 -8.46 -26.68 23.15
N THR A 279 -9.58 -27.10 23.77
CA THR A 279 -10.91 -26.84 23.22
C THR A 279 -11.32 -25.37 23.43
N PRO A 280 -12.25 -24.82 22.64
CA PRO A 280 -12.80 -23.49 22.87
C PRO A 280 -13.38 -23.28 24.26
N ARG A 281 -13.90 -24.36 24.90
CA ARG A 281 -14.44 -24.32 26.26
C ARG A 281 -13.35 -24.20 27.30
N GLU A 282 -12.25 -24.93 27.15
CA GLU A 282 -11.09 -24.84 28.03
C GLU A 282 -10.42 -23.47 27.98
N VAL A 283 -10.18 -22.91 26.79
CA VAL A 283 -9.64 -21.55 26.61
C VAL A 283 -10.52 -20.49 27.28
N ARG A 284 -11.84 -20.62 27.22
CA ARG A 284 -12.77 -19.73 27.93
C ARG A 284 -12.70 -19.89 29.45
N GLY A 285 -12.47 -21.10 29.93
CA GLY A 285 -12.41 -21.44 31.37
C GLY A 285 -11.16 -20.89 32.03
N ASP A 286 -10.01 -20.95 31.35
CA ASP A 286 -8.73 -20.48 31.88
C ASP A 286 -8.67 -18.95 32.07
N ASN A 287 -9.54 -18.19 31.42
CA ASN A 287 -9.64 -16.73 31.59
C ASN A 287 -10.58 -16.29 32.74
N LYS A 288 -11.13 -17.22 33.53
CA LYS A 288 -12.01 -16.92 34.68
C LYS A 288 -11.29 -17.02 36.04
N THR A 289 -9.98 -17.24 36.04
CA THR A 289 -9.12 -17.14 37.20
C THR A 289 -8.30 -15.90 37.14
#